data_10bd8d7098c9a6e588a4b4f05fb5d179
#
_entry.id   10bd8d7098c9a6e588a4b4f05fb5d179
#
_cell.length_a   1.000
_cell.length_b   1.000
_cell.length_c   1.000
_cell.angle_alpha   90.00
_cell.angle_beta   90.00
_cell.angle_gamma   90.00
#
_symmetry.space_group_name_H-M   'P 1'
#
loop_
_entity.id
_entity.type
_entity.pdbx_description
1 polymer ?
#
loop_
_entity_poly.entity_id
_entity_poly.type
_entity_poly.pdbx_seq_one_letter_code
_entity_poly.pdbx_strand_id
1 'polypeptide(L)'
;YGKFMYDDDNVKLRDSGCKEADKIGKYVIRKGWARVERLVAEYKDSLTIIGIRDKDYTAFVDTRDVTPGVFVTDCRDLEMMMIQTGVLQRIITSPIRGRDFSDILSSVYEHTRVLGYMRIMNEVCALSCKFHDFLKMSLLWNQTTHSYLSNWKDALTSSFLKYSEKEVTALQFDDFVTNNNLAVLSVYDVCRGHDVVNHLAWNLIENKYSQKNLTEMMKEEYSLGDFQRTALYAELQKWEQRNCRRVVK
;
A
#
# COMPACT_ATOMS: atom_id res chain seq x y z
N TYR A 1 -1.86 24.06 8.05
CA TYR A 1 -1.11 22.83 7.70
C TYR A 1 -2.04 21.63 7.84
N GLY A 2 -2.54 21.13 6.70
CA GLY A 2 -3.40 19.96 6.68
C GLY A 2 -2.56 18.70 6.84
N LYS A 3 -2.49 18.13 8.05
CA LYS A 3 -1.98 16.77 8.20
C LYS A 3 -2.96 15.83 7.48
N PHE A 4 -2.50 15.13 6.45
CA PHE A 4 -3.16 13.94 5.97
C PHE A 4 -3.01 12.91 7.08
N MET A 5 -4.06 12.64 7.81
CA MET A 5 -4.08 11.55 8.78
C MET A 5 -4.71 10.35 8.08
N TYR A 6 -3.86 9.42 7.68
CA TYR A 6 -4.27 8.07 7.31
C TYR A 6 -4.38 7.27 8.61
N ASP A 7 -5.53 6.70 8.81
CA ASP A 7 -5.77 5.72 9.86
C ASP A 7 -6.34 4.48 9.12
N ASP A 8 -5.68 3.34 9.23
CA ASP A 8 -6.09 2.08 8.60
C ASP A 8 -7.54 1.69 8.94
N ASP A 9 -8.09 2.27 10.00
CA ASP A 9 -9.44 2.01 10.47
C ASP A 9 -10.42 3.17 10.24
N ASN A 10 -9.96 4.37 9.81
CA ASN A 10 -10.82 5.55 9.74
C ASN A 10 -10.50 6.44 8.53
N VAL A 11 -11.43 6.54 7.59
CA VAL A 11 -11.45 7.68 6.66
C VAL A 11 -12.01 8.88 7.43
N LYS A 12 -11.17 9.85 7.78
CA LYS A 12 -11.63 11.11 8.35
C LYS A 12 -12.09 12.01 7.21
N LEU A 13 -13.40 12.16 7.08
CA LEU A 13 -13.99 13.21 6.27
C LEU A 13 -13.67 14.55 6.95
N ARG A 14 -12.92 15.43 6.29
CA ARG A 14 -12.71 16.78 6.80
C ARG A 14 -13.94 17.62 6.48
N ASP A 15 -14.41 18.32 7.49
CA ASP A 15 -15.47 19.29 7.41
C ASP A 15 -15.12 20.39 6.42
N SER A 16 -15.93 20.53 5.37
CA SER A 16 -15.90 21.64 4.43
C SER A 16 -16.83 22.79 4.88
N GLY A 17 -17.25 22.80 6.14
CA GLY A 17 -18.23 23.76 6.70
C GLY A 17 -19.68 23.33 6.49
N CYS A 18 -19.94 22.09 6.11
CA CYS A 18 -21.28 21.53 5.95
C CYS A 18 -21.75 20.87 7.25
N LYS A 19 -22.86 21.29 7.81
CA LYS A 19 -23.46 20.71 9.04
C LYS A 19 -23.80 19.21 8.92
N GLU A 20 -23.86 18.68 7.70
CA GLU A 20 -24.07 17.27 7.43
C GLU A 20 -22.78 16.44 7.51
N ALA A 21 -21.59 17.03 7.27
CA ALA A 21 -20.31 16.37 7.44
C ALA A 21 -20.07 15.97 8.90
N ASP A 22 -20.57 16.72 9.87
CA ASP A 22 -20.53 16.38 11.30
C ASP A 22 -21.32 15.10 11.64
N LYS A 23 -22.37 14.79 10.88
CA LYS A 23 -23.13 13.55 11.03
C LYS A 23 -22.39 12.36 10.40
N ILE A 24 -21.71 12.59 9.29
CA ILE A 24 -20.94 11.58 8.56
C ILE A 24 -19.65 11.23 9.30
N GLY A 25 -19.00 12.19 9.96
CA GLY A 25 -17.81 11.99 10.78
C GLY A 25 -17.98 11.01 11.96
N LYS A 26 -19.20 10.54 12.23
CA LYS A 26 -19.47 9.47 13.20
C LYS A 26 -19.48 8.06 12.60
N TYR A 27 -19.42 7.94 11.28
CA TYR A 27 -19.37 6.64 10.63
C TYR A 27 -17.94 6.14 10.51
N VAL A 28 -17.57 5.25 11.43
CA VAL A 28 -16.33 4.47 11.31
C VAL A 28 -16.43 3.57 10.08
N ILE A 29 -15.66 3.89 9.07
CA ILE A 29 -15.61 3.09 7.85
C ILE A 29 -14.65 1.95 8.09
N ARG A 30 -15.19 0.81 8.52
CA ARG A 30 -14.40 -0.42 8.67
C ARG A 30 -14.18 -1.05 7.30
N LYS A 31 -12.90 -1.08 6.89
CA LYS A 31 -12.27 -1.89 5.82
C LYS A 31 -12.87 -1.89 4.40
N GLY A 32 -12.02 -1.50 3.45
CA GLY A 32 -12.06 -1.82 2.03
C GLY A 32 -12.56 -0.70 1.10
N TRP A 33 -11.95 -0.64 -0.07
CA TRP A 33 -12.24 0.29 -1.16
C TRP A 33 -13.74 0.37 -1.53
N ALA A 34 -14.47 -0.76 -1.53
CA ALA A 34 -15.89 -0.82 -1.80
C ALA A 34 -16.74 0.08 -0.87
N ARG A 35 -16.23 0.40 0.29
CA ARG A 35 -16.90 1.23 1.27
C ARG A 35 -16.74 2.71 0.98
N VAL A 36 -15.55 3.11 0.52
CA VAL A 36 -15.28 4.48 0.05
C VAL A 36 -16.19 4.76 -1.15
N GLU A 37 -16.23 3.86 -2.13
CA GLU A 37 -17.08 4.00 -3.31
C GLU A 37 -18.56 4.07 -2.96
N ARG A 38 -19.04 3.18 -2.06
CA ARG A 38 -20.43 3.20 -1.62
C ARG A 38 -20.80 4.53 -0.93
N LEU A 39 -19.95 5.04 -0.07
CA LEU A 39 -20.20 6.32 0.60
C LEU A 39 -20.27 7.48 -0.39
N VAL A 40 -19.32 7.56 -1.31
CA VAL A 40 -19.33 8.62 -2.32
C VAL A 40 -20.55 8.47 -3.22
N ALA A 41 -20.94 7.26 -3.61
CA ALA A 41 -22.14 7.01 -4.39
C ALA A 41 -23.45 7.38 -3.64
N GLU A 42 -23.52 7.11 -2.35
CA GLU A 42 -24.66 7.48 -1.48
C GLU A 42 -24.84 8.99 -1.39
N TYR A 43 -23.73 9.74 -1.39
CA TYR A 43 -23.70 11.21 -1.31
C TYR A 43 -23.31 11.88 -2.63
N LYS A 44 -23.54 11.22 -3.77
CA LYS A 44 -23.14 11.69 -5.10
C LYS A 44 -23.66 13.09 -5.47
N ASP A 45 -24.83 13.48 -4.93
CA ASP A 45 -25.44 14.78 -5.16
C ASP A 45 -24.88 15.85 -4.22
N SER A 46 -24.07 15.45 -3.23
CA SER A 46 -23.32 16.36 -2.37
C SER A 46 -21.96 16.63 -2.96
N LEU A 47 -21.79 17.74 -3.65
CA LEU A 47 -20.49 18.20 -4.18
C LEU A 47 -19.41 18.44 -3.09
N THR A 48 -19.67 18.06 -1.86
CA THR A 48 -18.79 18.28 -0.71
C THR A 48 -18.02 17.03 -0.28
N ILE A 49 -18.36 15.87 -0.84
CA ILE A 49 -17.76 14.59 -0.45
C ILE A 49 -16.98 14.03 -1.63
N ILE A 50 -15.72 13.74 -1.37
CA ILE A 50 -14.85 12.94 -2.23
C ILE A 50 -14.30 11.77 -1.43
N GLY A 51 -13.96 10.70 -2.14
CA GLY A 51 -13.27 9.53 -1.59
C GLY A 51 -11.86 9.42 -2.14
N ILE A 52 -10.92 8.99 -1.30
CA ILE A 52 -9.60 8.55 -1.74
C ILE A 52 -9.45 7.10 -1.28
N ARG A 53 -9.05 6.23 -2.18
CA ARG A 53 -8.79 4.82 -1.89
C ARG A 53 -7.46 4.36 -2.46
N ASP A 54 -6.94 3.29 -1.90
CA ASP A 54 -5.79 2.63 -2.47
C ASP A 54 -6.14 2.04 -3.85
N LYS A 55 -5.15 2.02 -4.73
CA LYS A 55 -5.23 1.37 -6.03
C LYS A 55 -5.40 -0.13 -5.87
N ASP A 56 -4.78 -0.71 -4.84
CA ASP A 56 -4.75 -2.15 -4.57
C ASP A 56 -4.43 -2.97 -5.84
N TYR A 57 -5.11 -4.07 -6.04
CA TYR A 57 -4.99 -4.91 -7.24
C TYR A 57 -6.15 -4.74 -8.20
N THR A 58 -6.86 -3.59 -8.15
CA THR A 58 -8.05 -3.36 -8.97
C THR A 58 -7.79 -3.51 -10.45
N ALA A 59 -6.60 -3.15 -10.93
CA ALA A 59 -6.22 -3.38 -12.33
C ALA A 59 -6.24 -4.86 -12.76
N PHE A 60 -6.23 -5.81 -11.81
CA PHE A 60 -6.23 -7.25 -12.08
C PHE A 60 -7.57 -7.92 -11.78
N VAL A 61 -8.37 -7.36 -10.88
CA VAL A 61 -9.60 -8.01 -10.38
C VAL A 61 -10.88 -7.24 -10.73
N ASP A 62 -10.79 -5.95 -11.00
CA ASP A 62 -11.94 -5.08 -11.20
C ASP A 62 -11.68 -4.10 -12.34
N THR A 63 -12.37 -4.31 -13.43
CA THR A 63 -12.32 -3.47 -14.64
C THR A 63 -13.40 -2.39 -14.66
N ARG A 64 -14.20 -2.26 -13.59
CA ARG A 64 -15.26 -1.25 -13.51
C ARG A 64 -14.66 0.15 -13.40
N ASP A 65 -15.35 1.10 -13.99
CA ASP A 65 -15.00 2.49 -13.82
C ASP A 65 -15.08 2.90 -12.35
N VAL A 66 -14.13 3.72 -11.94
CA VAL A 66 -14.11 4.28 -10.58
C VAL A 66 -15.33 5.19 -10.39
N THR A 67 -16.02 5.04 -9.28
CA THR A 67 -17.18 5.87 -8.94
C THR A 67 -16.82 7.36 -9.04
N PRO A 68 -17.60 8.21 -9.75
CA PRO A 68 -17.34 9.64 -9.82
C PRO A 68 -17.20 10.27 -8.44
N GLY A 69 -16.13 11.04 -8.23
CA GLY A 69 -15.79 11.63 -6.92
C GLY A 69 -14.89 10.73 -6.05
N VAL A 70 -14.57 9.52 -6.51
CA VAL A 70 -13.53 8.70 -5.88
C VAL A 70 -12.22 8.86 -6.66
N PHE A 71 -11.13 9.01 -5.93
CA PHE A 71 -9.77 9.11 -6.44
C PHE A 71 -8.96 7.93 -5.96
N VAL A 72 -7.93 7.56 -6.72
CA VAL A 72 -7.12 6.37 -6.47
C VAL A 72 -5.66 6.79 -6.29
N THR A 73 -4.94 6.16 -5.36
CA THR A 73 -3.50 6.40 -5.19
C THR A 73 -2.72 6.07 -6.47
N ASP A 74 -1.64 6.80 -6.73
CA ASP A 74 -0.78 6.59 -7.90
C ASP A 74 -0.15 5.20 -7.91
N CYS A 75 0.26 4.75 -6.72
CA CYS A 75 0.85 3.45 -6.45
C CYS A 75 -0.19 2.52 -5.87
N ARG A 76 0.20 1.27 -5.62
CA ARG A 76 -0.65 0.24 -5.04
C ARG A 76 -1.40 0.69 -3.78
N ASP A 77 -0.70 1.39 -2.90
CA ASP A 77 -1.25 1.98 -1.66
C ASP A 77 -0.53 3.28 -1.30
N LEU A 78 -1.02 3.95 -0.27
CA LEU A 78 -0.49 5.25 0.16
C LEU A 78 0.97 5.14 0.64
N GLU A 79 1.35 4.07 1.34
CA GLU A 79 2.72 3.87 1.77
C GLU A 79 3.67 3.75 0.58
N MET A 80 3.29 3.01 -0.46
CA MET A 80 4.10 2.91 -1.69
C MET A 80 4.19 4.26 -2.41
N MET A 81 3.14 5.07 -2.40
CA MET A 81 3.17 6.43 -2.94
C MET A 81 4.14 7.33 -2.16
N MET A 82 4.13 7.24 -0.81
CA MET A 82 5.12 7.95 0.02
C MET A 82 6.55 7.47 -0.24
N ILE A 83 6.77 6.14 -0.34
CA ILE A 83 8.08 5.55 -0.61
C ILE A 83 8.62 6.03 -1.97
N GLN A 84 7.77 6.11 -2.98
CA GLN A 84 8.14 6.58 -4.32
C GLN A 84 8.68 8.02 -4.32
N THR A 85 8.23 8.87 -3.41
CA THR A 85 8.73 10.26 -3.30
C THR A 85 10.08 10.38 -2.59
N GLY A 86 10.69 9.29 -2.18
CA GLY A 86 11.99 9.28 -1.52
C GLY A 86 11.94 9.60 -0.02
N VAL A 87 10.80 9.48 0.61
CA VAL A 87 10.62 9.70 2.06
C VAL A 87 11.57 8.84 2.88
N LEU A 88 11.72 7.55 2.54
CA LEU A 88 12.59 6.64 3.28
C LEU A 88 14.07 7.04 3.20
N GLN A 89 14.52 7.58 2.06
CA GLN A 89 15.88 8.08 1.88
C GLN A 89 16.17 9.31 2.75
N ARG A 90 15.17 10.13 3.01
CA ARG A 90 15.29 11.29 3.90
C ARG A 90 15.32 10.90 5.39
N ILE A 91 14.58 9.86 5.75
CA ILE A 91 14.56 9.32 7.13
C ILE A 91 15.86 8.57 7.44
N ILE A 92 16.34 7.78 6.49
CA ILE A 92 17.49 6.87 6.69
C ILE A 92 18.68 7.42 5.92
N THR A 93 19.44 8.28 6.59
CA THR A 93 20.54 9.05 5.99
C THR A 93 21.91 8.41 6.15
N SER A 94 22.05 7.40 7.01
CA SER A 94 23.33 6.76 7.32
C SER A 94 23.39 5.34 6.79
N PRO A 95 24.58 4.89 6.35
CA PRO A 95 24.79 3.49 6.00
C PRO A 95 24.43 2.56 7.15
N ILE A 96 23.83 1.42 6.82
CA ILE A 96 23.39 0.42 7.78
C ILE A 96 24.31 -0.79 7.66
N ARG A 97 25.15 -1.03 8.70
CA ARG A 97 26.16 -2.09 8.70
C ARG A 97 27.09 -2.05 7.49
N GLY A 98 27.48 -0.87 7.07
CA GLY A 98 28.35 -0.67 5.91
C GLY A 98 27.68 -0.92 4.54
N ARG A 99 26.37 -1.13 4.51
CA ARG A 99 25.58 -1.23 3.29
C ARG A 99 24.87 0.09 3.01
N ASP A 100 24.81 0.46 1.76
CA ASP A 100 24.02 1.61 1.34
C ASP A 100 22.52 1.31 1.47
N PHE A 101 21.78 2.34 1.84
CA PHE A 101 20.31 2.19 2.00
C PHE A 101 19.62 1.76 0.69
N SER A 102 20.12 2.21 -0.46
CA SER A 102 19.63 1.80 -1.79
C SER A 102 19.72 0.30 -2.01
N ASP A 103 20.82 -0.33 -1.56
CA ASP A 103 21.04 -1.78 -1.70
C ASP A 103 20.08 -2.57 -0.81
N ILE A 104 19.89 -2.06 0.42
CA ILE A 104 18.92 -2.66 1.35
C ILE A 104 17.50 -2.56 0.77
N LEU A 105 17.12 -1.39 0.28
CA LEU A 105 15.78 -1.19 -0.29
C LEU A 105 15.56 -2.02 -1.53
N SER A 106 16.57 -2.16 -2.40
CA SER A 106 16.52 -3.03 -3.57
C SER A 106 16.31 -4.49 -3.19
N SER A 107 17.02 -4.96 -2.18
CA SER A 107 16.83 -6.33 -1.64
C SER A 107 15.43 -6.50 -1.03
N VAL A 108 14.92 -5.50 -0.31
CA VAL A 108 13.55 -5.53 0.22
C VAL A 108 12.52 -5.61 -0.91
N TYR A 109 12.70 -4.85 -1.98
CA TYR A 109 11.81 -4.92 -3.14
C TYR A 109 11.82 -6.28 -3.83
N GLU A 110 12.99 -6.92 -3.97
CA GLU A 110 13.08 -8.26 -4.52
C GLU A 110 12.17 -9.25 -3.77
N HIS A 111 12.25 -9.25 -2.44
CA HIS A 111 11.50 -10.16 -1.59
C HIS A 111 10.00 -9.82 -1.52
N THR A 112 9.68 -8.55 -1.37
CA THR A 112 8.28 -8.10 -1.27
C THR A 112 7.55 -8.15 -2.61
N ARG A 113 8.27 -8.15 -3.73
CA ARG A 113 7.69 -8.35 -5.06
C ARG A 113 7.10 -9.75 -5.20
N VAL A 114 7.77 -10.78 -4.72
CA VAL A 114 7.23 -12.16 -4.73
C VAL A 114 5.98 -12.25 -3.87
N LEU A 115 5.97 -11.61 -2.70
CA LEU A 115 4.76 -11.46 -1.88
C LEU A 115 3.63 -10.76 -2.65
N GLY A 116 3.97 -9.71 -3.38
CA GLY A 116 3.01 -8.99 -4.23
C GLY A 116 2.37 -9.90 -5.27
N TYR A 117 3.15 -10.73 -5.96
CA TYR A 117 2.63 -11.71 -6.92
C TYR A 117 1.67 -12.71 -6.27
N MET A 118 2.01 -13.23 -5.09
CA MET A 118 1.15 -14.13 -4.34
C MET A 118 -0.16 -13.46 -3.92
N ARG A 119 -0.11 -12.19 -3.53
CA ARG A 119 -1.31 -11.42 -3.18
C ARG A 119 -2.20 -11.18 -4.39
N ILE A 120 -1.61 -10.85 -5.56
CA ILE A 120 -2.36 -10.69 -6.82
C ILE A 120 -3.04 -12.03 -7.17
N MET A 121 -2.30 -13.13 -7.16
CA MET A 121 -2.87 -14.45 -7.44
C MET A 121 -3.97 -14.82 -6.45
N ASN A 122 -3.78 -14.54 -5.16
CA ASN A 122 -4.79 -14.77 -4.13
C ASN A 122 -6.11 -14.08 -4.46
N GLU A 123 -6.05 -12.82 -4.87
CA GLU A 123 -7.24 -12.05 -5.25
C GLU A 123 -7.86 -12.54 -6.56
N VAL A 124 -7.06 -12.66 -7.62
CA VAL A 124 -7.52 -13.05 -8.97
C VAL A 124 -8.13 -14.45 -8.98
N CYS A 125 -7.48 -15.41 -8.30
CA CYS A 125 -7.92 -16.81 -8.26
C CYS A 125 -8.85 -17.11 -7.07
N ALA A 126 -9.15 -16.13 -6.23
CA ALA A 126 -9.95 -16.26 -5.01
C ALA A 126 -9.48 -17.45 -4.15
N LEU A 127 -8.20 -17.46 -3.79
CA LEU A 127 -7.56 -18.55 -3.04
C LEU A 127 -7.86 -18.50 -1.54
N SER A 128 -8.37 -17.39 -1.04
CA SER A 128 -8.70 -17.14 0.39
C SER A 128 -7.51 -17.32 1.34
N CYS A 129 -6.28 -17.20 0.85
CA CYS A 129 -5.06 -17.35 1.63
C CYS A 129 -4.88 -16.18 2.61
N LYS A 130 -4.72 -16.49 3.90
CA LYS A 130 -4.53 -15.50 4.96
C LYS A 130 -3.04 -15.36 5.28
N PHE A 131 -2.39 -14.35 4.70
CA PHE A 131 -0.95 -14.12 4.84
C PHE A 131 -0.47 -13.97 6.29
N HIS A 132 -1.29 -13.42 7.18
CA HIS A 132 -0.93 -13.26 8.59
C HIS A 132 -0.77 -14.59 9.33
N ASP A 133 -1.32 -15.69 8.81
CA ASP A 133 -1.23 -17.01 9.45
C ASP A 133 0.17 -17.61 9.30
N PHE A 134 0.89 -17.30 8.23
CA PHE A 134 2.21 -17.87 7.96
C PHE A 134 3.33 -16.85 7.75
N LEU A 135 3.02 -15.62 7.32
CA LEU A 135 4.04 -14.61 7.01
C LEU A 135 4.66 -14.06 8.29
N LYS A 136 5.71 -14.71 8.77
CA LYS A 136 6.48 -14.33 9.96
C LYS A 136 7.93 -14.07 9.57
N MET A 137 8.60 -13.18 10.31
CA MET A 137 10.01 -12.85 10.08
C MET A 137 10.87 -14.13 10.07
N SER A 138 10.67 -15.04 11.01
CA SER A 138 11.45 -16.29 11.13
C SER A 138 11.35 -17.22 9.92
N LEU A 139 10.34 -17.05 9.06
CA LEU A 139 10.21 -17.82 7.82
C LEU A 139 11.21 -17.36 6.74
N LEU A 140 11.59 -16.11 6.75
CA LEU A 140 12.29 -15.45 5.64
C LEU A 140 13.64 -14.88 6.06
N TRP A 141 13.83 -14.59 7.35
CA TRP A 141 14.92 -13.77 7.86
C TRP A 141 15.74 -14.47 8.94
N ASN A 142 17.06 -14.47 8.78
CA ASN A 142 18.00 -14.93 9.79
C ASN A 142 18.43 -13.74 10.68
N GLN A 143 18.03 -13.78 11.94
CA GLN A 143 18.32 -12.72 12.90
C GLN A 143 19.81 -12.64 13.28
N THR A 144 20.55 -13.77 13.20
CA THR A 144 21.97 -13.81 13.53
C THR A 144 22.85 -13.21 12.43
N THR A 145 22.55 -13.55 11.17
CA THR A 145 23.30 -13.05 10.00
C THR A 145 22.74 -11.76 9.44
N HIS A 146 21.57 -11.35 9.92
CA HIS A 146 20.83 -10.18 9.42
C HIS A 146 20.64 -10.18 7.90
N SER A 147 20.23 -11.33 7.39
CA SER A 147 20.01 -11.54 5.97
C SER A 147 18.80 -12.45 5.72
N TYR A 148 18.29 -12.41 4.52
CA TYR A 148 17.28 -13.37 4.12
C TYR A 148 17.88 -14.78 4.09
N LEU A 149 17.05 -15.75 4.44
CA LEU A 149 17.42 -17.17 4.33
C LEU A 149 17.68 -17.54 2.87
N SER A 150 18.65 -18.41 2.60
CA SER A 150 18.97 -18.81 1.22
C SER A 150 17.81 -19.50 0.49
N ASN A 151 16.93 -20.17 1.25
CA ASN A 151 15.74 -20.85 0.75
C ASN A 151 14.43 -20.06 0.96
N TRP A 152 14.53 -18.73 1.16
CA TRP A 152 13.37 -17.88 1.50
C TRP A 152 12.23 -18.00 0.49
N LYS A 153 12.55 -18.06 -0.82
CA LYS A 153 11.55 -18.13 -1.89
C LYS A 153 10.77 -19.43 -1.82
N ASP A 154 11.47 -20.57 -1.64
CA ASP A 154 10.84 -21.90 -1.53
C ASP A 154 9.99 -22.01 -0.26
N ALA A 155 10.50 -21.49 0.86
CA ALA A 155 9.78 -21.47 2.12
C ALA A 155 8.50 -20.63 2.02
N LEU A 156 8.58 -19.46 1.39
CA LEU A 156 7.45 -18.57 1.18
C LEU A 156 6.41 -19.22 0.24
N THR A 157 6.86 -19.75 -0.90
CA THR A 157 5.99 -20.42 -1.88
C THR A 157 5.28 -21.62 -1.27
N SER A 158 6.03 -22.49 -0.60
CA SER A 158 5.45 -23.67 0.09
C SER A 158 4.41 -23.28 1.13
N SER A 159 4.66 -22.19 1.89
CA SER A 159 3.71 -21.69 2.87
C SER A 159 2.47 -21.11 2.20
N PHE A 160 2.62 -20.32 1.15
CA PHE A 160 1.49 -19.78 0.39
C PHE A 160 0.58 -20.88 -0.16
N LEU A 161 1.18 -21.92 -0.78
CA LEU A 161 0.44 -23.07 -1.32
C LEU A 161 -0.29 -23.81 -0.21
N LYS A 162 0.38 -24.07 0.92
CA LYS A 162 -0.18 -24.79 2.06
C LYS A 162 -1.37 -24.06 2.71
N TYR A 163 -1.32 -22.73 2.77
CA TYR A 163 -2.37 -21.91 3.42
C TYR A 163 -3.43 -21.38 2.47
N SER A 164 -3.37 -21.76 1.20
CA SER A 164 -4.44 -21.49 0.22
C SER A 164 -5.58 -22.50 0.42
N GLU A 165 -6.83 -22.01 0.41
CA GLU A 165 -8.02 -22.88 0.53
C GLU A 165 -8.24 -23.73 -0.73
N LYS A 166 -7.69 -23.32 -1.86
CA LYS A 166 -7.72 -24.06 -3.12
C LYS A 166 -6.34 -24.66 -3.37
N GLU A 167 -6.31 -25.85 -3.90
CA GLU A 167 -5.05 -26.48 -4.32
C GLU A 167 -4.42 -25.68 -5.47
N VAL A 168 -3.18 -25.28 -5.25
CA VAL A 168 -2.32 -24.57 -6.21
C VAL A 168 -0.95 -25.20 -6.18
N THR A 169 -0.33 -25.38 -7.32
CA THR A 169 1.04 -25.88 -7.44
C THR A 169 2.05 -24.75 -7.66
N ALA A 170 3.33 -25.00 -7.38
CA ALA A 170 4.40 -24.05 -7.66
C ALA A 170 4.46 -23.68 -9.17
N LEU A 171 4.25 -24.68 -10.05
CA LEU A 171 4.20 -24.45 -11.49
C LEU A 171 3.07 -23.49 -11.88
N GLN A 172 1.88 -23.67 -11.32
CA GLN A 172 0.75 -22.78 -11.57
C GLN A 172 1.02 -21.36 -11.06
N PHE A 173 1.79 -21.19 -9.99
CA PHE A 173 2.20 -19.88 -9.53
C PHE A 173 3.18 -19.22 -10.51
N ASP A 174 4.20 -19.94 -10.98
CA ASP A 174 5.17 -19.42 -11.95
C ASP A 174 4.50 -19.11 -13.30
N ASP A 175 3.59 -19.96 -13.76
CA ASP A 175 2.76 -19.73 -14.95
C ASP A 175 1.88 -18.49 -14.78
N PHE A 176 1.28 -18.30 -13.62
CA PHE A 176 0.45 -17.14 -13.33
C PHE A 176 1.27 -15.85 -13.42
N VAL A 177 2.47 -15.81 -12.82
CA VAL A 177 3.38 -14.66 -12.86
C VAL A 177 3.77 -14.33 -14.31
N THR A 178 4.09 -15.35 -15.10
CA THR A 178 4.52 -15.22 -16.48
C THR A 178 3.38 -14.76 -17.39
N ASN A 179 2.24 -15.44 -17.35
CA ASN A 179 1.09 -15.18 -18.23
C ASN A 179 0.46 -13.80 -17.98
N ASN A 180 0.58 -13.27 -16.76
CA ASN A 180 0.10 -11.93 -16.42
C ASN A 180 1.18 -10.85 -16.51
N ASN A 181 2.38 -11.18 -17.01
CA ASN A 181 3.51 -10.26 -17.15
C ASN A 181 3.86 -9.51 -15.86
N LEU A 182 3.69 -10.13 -14.70
CA LEU A 182 3.86 -9.44 -13.42
C LEU A 182 5.31 -8.97 -13.17
N ALA A 183 6.28 -9.66 -13.77
CA ALA A 183 7.70 -9.34 -13.63
C ALA A 183 8.09 -7.97 -14.21
N VAL A 184 7.37 -7.47 -15.22
CA VAL A 184 7.64 -6.17 -15.84
C VAL A 184 6.95 -5.00 -15.19
N LEU A 185 6.04 -5.26 -14.25
CA LEU A 185 5.33 -4.21 -13.53
C LEU A 185 6.26 -3.48 -12.57
N SER A 186 5.94 -2.22 -12.29
CA SER A 186 6.66 -1.44 -11.28
C SER A 186 6.53 -2.06 -9.88
N VAL A 187 7.58 -1.99 -9.08
CA VAL A 187 7.53 -2.37 -7.66
C VAL A 187 6.45 -1.59 -6.91
N TYR A 188 6.19 -0.35 -7.33
CA TYR A 188 5.19 0.52 -6.73
C TYR A 188 3.75 0.09 -7.01
N ASP A 189 3.52 -0.71 -8.06
CA ASP A 189 2.21 -1.28 -8.38
C ASP A 189 2.01 -2.69 -7.80
N VAL A 190 3.10 -3.41 -7.57
CA VAL A 190 3.07 -4.82 -7.13
C VAL A 190 3.24 -4.96 -5.63
N CYS A 191 4.26 -4.28 -5.04
CA CYS A 191 4.55 -4.42 -3.63
C CYS A 191 3.52 -3.69 -2.77
N ARG A 192 3.14 -4.31 -1.66
CA ARG A 192 2.36 -3.65 -0.62
C ARG A 192 3.29 -2.84 0.27
N GLY A 193 3.01 -1.55 0.48
CA GLY A 193 3.87 -0.68 1.26
C GLY A 193 4.08 -1.17 2.70
N HIS A 194 3.01 -1.69 3.32
CA HIS A 194 3.11 -2.33 4.64
C HIS A 194 4.12 -3.50 4.67
N ASP A 195 4.17 -4.34 3.63
CA ASP A 195 5.14 -5.43 3.54
C ASP A 195 6.56 -4.88 3.34
N VAL A 196 6.72 -3.84 2.51
CA VAL A 196 8.01 -3.16 2.29
C VAL A 196 8.55 -2.57 3.59
N VAL A 197 7.73 -1.81 4.32
CA VAL A 197 8.11 -1.19 5.59
C VAL A 197 8.43 -2.24 6.65
N ASN A 198 7.67 -3.34 6.69
CA ASN A 198 7.92 -4.44 7.62
C ASN A 198 9.26 -5.14 7.33
N HIS A 199 9.53 -5.48 6.08
CA HIS A 199 10.80 -6.10 5.67
C HIS A 199 11.99 -5.15 5.85
N LEU A 200 11.77 -3.85 5.64
CA LEU A 200 12.78 -2.84 5.93
C LEU A 200 13.09 -2.79 7.45
N ALA A 201 12.06 -2.83 8.29
CA ALA A 201 12.25 -2.86 9.75
C ALA A 201 13.10 -4.05 10.22
N TRP A 202 13.03 -5.21 9.56
CA TRP A 202 13.90 -6.35 9.88
C TRP A 202 15.38 -6.03 9.60
N ASN A 203 15.66 -5.33 8.51
CA ASN A 203 17.02 -4.88 8.17
C ASN A 203 17.54 -3.82 9.17
N LEU A 204 16.64 -3.08 9.81
CA LEU A 204 16.94 -1.93 10.67
C LEU A 204 16.75 -2.22 12.16
N ILE A 205 16.54 -3.46 12.56
CA ILE A 205 16.11 -3.82 13.93
C ILE A 205 17.11 -3.36 15.01
N GLU A 206 18.41 -3.40 14.72
CA GLU A 206 19.45 -2.92 15.63
C GLU A 206 19.44 -1.39 15.78
N ASN A 207 18.95 -0.69 14.77
CA ASN A 207 18.79 0.77 14.80
C ASN A 207 17.50 1.19 15.53
N LYS A 208 16.82 0.23 16.19
CA LYS A 208 15.55 0.43 16.92
C LYS A 208 14.38 0.89 16.04
N TYR A 209 14.45 0.68 14.74
CA TYR A 209 13.31 0.90 13.87
C TYR A 209 12.35 -0.30 13.95
N SER A 210 11.10 -0.03 14.25
CA SER A 210 10.00 -0.97 14.09
C SER A 210 9.16 -0.55 12.89
N GLN A 211 8.36 -1.47 12.36
CA GLN A 211 7.40 -1.12 11.30
C GLN A 211 6.53 0.06 11.69
N LYS A 212 6.01 0.06 12.94
CA LYS A 212 5.14 1.13 13.43
C LYS A 212 5.83 2.49 13.42
N ASN A 213 7.03 2.59 13.98
CA ASN A 213 7.72 3.88 14.03
C ASN A 213 8.21 4.34 12.66
N LEU A 214 8.62 3.44 11.76
CA LEU A 214 8.93 3.81 10.37
C LEU A 214 7.71 4.38 9.65
N THR A 215 6.55 3.75 9.81
CA THR A 215 5.30 4.26 9.23
C THR A 215 4.95 5.66 9.76
N GLU A 216 5.09 5.90 11.06
CA GLU A 216 4.85 7.23 11.64
C GLU A 216 5.86 8.26 11.12
N MET A 217 7.14 7.92 11.08
CA MET A 217 8.18 8.81 10.53
C MET A 217 7.92 9.13 9.05
N MET A 218 7.46 8.16 8.26
CA MET A 218 7.08 8.41 6.87
C MET A 218 5.93 9.42 6.77
N LYS A 219 4.91 9.31 7.62
CA LYS A 219 3.78 10.25 7.66
C LYS A 219 4.23 11.66 8.07
N GLU A 220 5.18 11.76 9.00
CA GLU A 220 5.71 13.04 9.47
C GLU A 220 6.60 13.71 8.42
N GLU A 221 7.43 12.93 7.72
CA GLU A 221 8.36 13.41 6.71
C GLU A 221 7.69 13.71 5.36
N TYR A 222 6.55 13.07 5.07
CA TYR A 222 5.80 13.27 3.82
C TYR A 222 5.20 14.66 3.78
N SER A 223 5.75 15.50 2.91
CA SER A 223 5.38 16.91 2.81
C SER A 223 4.26 17.17 1.81
N LEU A 224 3.63 18.35 1.91
CA LEU A 224 2.71 18.82 0.87
C LEU A 224 3.41 18.88 -0.50
N GLY A 225 4.70 19.25 -0.55
CA GLY A 225 5.47 19.28 -1.80
C GLY A 225 5.67 17.89 -2.40
N ASP A 226 5.75 16.83 -1.57
CA ASP A 226 5.77 15.45 -2.06
C ASP A 226 4.42 15.09 -2.69
N PHE A 227 3.33 15.41 -2.01
CA PHE A 227 1.99 15.15 -2.51
C PHE A 227 1.68 15.91 -3.80
N GLN A 228 2.14 17.15 -3.93
CA GLN A 228 1.94 17.98 -5.13
C GLN A 228 2.59 17.39 -6.40
N ARG A 229 3.55 16.47 -6.25
CA ARG A 229 4.19 15.77 -7.38
C ARG A 229 3.45 14.52 -7.83
N THR A 230 2.35 14.17 -7.19
CA THR A 230 1.56 12.96 -7.50
C THR A 230 0.48 13.24 -8.55
N ALA A 231 0.10 12.21 -9.32
CA ALA A 231 -1.01 12.30 -10.24
C ALA A 231 -2.33 12.48 -9.48
N LEU A 232 -2.46 11.83 -8.31
CA LEU A 232 -3.61 12.01 -7.41
C LEU A 232 -3.83 13.49 -7.07
N TYR A 233 -2.78 14.23 -6.74
CA TYR A 233 -2.90 15.67 -6.48
C TYR A 233 -3.41 16.42 -7.71
N ALA A 234 -2.86 16.13 -8.89
CA ALA A 234 -3.28 16.78 -10.13
C ALA A 234 -4.77 16.51 -10.46
N GLU A 235 -5.23 15.30 -10.19
CA GLU A 235 -6.64 14.94 -10.36
C GLU A 235 -7.54 15.65 -9.36
N LEU A 236 -7.15 15.75 -8.11
CA LEU A 236 -7.85 16.51 -7.08
C LEU A 236 -7.95 17.99 -7.44
N GLN A 237 -6.86 18.59 -7.94
CA GLN A 237 -6.89 19.99 -8.40
C GLN A 237 -7.86 20.20 -9.58
N LYS A 238 -7.88 19.30 -10.56
CA LYS A 238 -8.85 19.37 -11.66
C LYS A 238 -10.29 19.29 -11.16
N TRP A 239 -10.52 18.45 -10.15
CA TRP A 239 -11.84 18.32 -9.53
C TRP A 239 -12.22 19.60 -8.78
N GLU A 240 -11.30 20.20 -8.00
CA GLU A 240 -11.49 21.48 -7.31
C GLU A 240 -11.91 22.60 -8.27
N GLN A 241 -11.18 22.72 -9.39
CA GLN A 241 -11.45 23.73 -10.42
C GLN A 241 -12.84 23.55 -11.05
N ARG A 242 -13.22 22.31 -11.40
CA ARG A 242 -14.53 22.02 -12.01
C ARG A 242 -15.70 22.28 -11.07
N ASN A 243 -15.51 22.06 -9.79
CA ASN A 243 -16.58 22.14 -8.79
C ASN A 243 -16.54 23.44 -7.98
N CYS A 244 -15.64 24.37 -8.28
CA CYS A 244 -15.43 25.61 -7.52
C CYS A 244 -15.27 25.36 -6.01
N ARG A 245 -14.59 24.26 -5.64
CA ARG A 245 -14.38 23.80 -4.27
C ARG A 245 -12.90 23.64 -3.99
N ARG A 246 -12.50 23.70 -2.74
CA ARG A 246 -11.12 23.52 -2.30
C ARG A 246 -11.02 22.37 -1.30
N VAL A 247 -10.26 21.35 -1.67
CA VAL A 247 -10.01 20.15 -0.87
C VAL A 247 -8.60 20.16 -0.27
N VAL A 248 -7.64 20.59 -1.09
CA VAL A 248 -6.23 20.70 -0.68
C VAL A 248 -5.88 22.17 -0.47
N LYS A 249 -5.37 22.48 0.73
CA LYS A 249 -4.95 23.85 1.11
C LYS A 249 -3.43 23.94 1.11
#